data_393af2ec0bd7aad6525d64dbcc449883
#
_entry.id   393af2ec0bd7aad6525d64dbcc449883
#
_cell.length_a   1.000
_cell.length_b   1.000
_cell.length_c   1.000
_cell.angle_alpha   90.00
_cell.angle_beta   90.00
_cell.angle_gamma   90.00
#
_symmetry.space_group_name_H-M   'P 1'
#
loop_
_entity.id
_entity.type
_entity.pdbx_description
1 polymer ?
#
loop_
_entity_poly.entity_id
_entity_poly.type
_entity_poly.pdbx_seq_one_letter_code
_entity_poly.pdbx_strand_id
1 'polypeptide(L)'
;MNRYNFDQMIDRRNTDCVKYDGLQDVFGCADLLPMWVADMDFRVPPEVQEAARKCCEQGIFGYTFRSDDGKDAFRNWVKQRYRWEVKEEWLSSSPGI
;
A
#
# COMPACT_ATOMS: atom_id res chain seq x y z
N MET A 1 -10.87 21.52 0.20
CA MET A 1 -9.74 21.20 1.09
C MET A 1 -9.10 19.92 0.59
N ASN A 2 -7.81 19.94 0.31
CA ASN A 2 -7.10 18.72 -0.09
C ASN A 2 -7.08 17.78 1.12
N ARG A 3 -7.70 16.62 1.01
CA ARG A 3 -7.83 15.64 2.11
C ARG A 3 -6.49 14.96 2.45
N TYR A 4 -5.55 15.04 1.52
CA TYR A 4 -4.23 14.41 1.64
C TYR A 4 -3.14 15.48 1.50
N ASN A 5 -2.13 15.39 2.35
CA ASN A 5 -0.96 16.26 2.28
C ASN A 5 0.23 15.48 1.72
N PHE A 6 0.50 15.66 0.43
CA PHE A 6 1.62 15.03 -0.26
C PHE A 6 2.94 15.80 -0.13
N ASP A 7 2.90 17.03 0.42
CA ASP A 7 4.09 17.85 0.64
C ASP A 7 4.75 17.60 2.00
N GLN A 8 4.09 16.78 2.85
CA GLN A 8 4.64 16.44 4.15
C GLN A 8 5.85 15.51 4.01
N MET A 9 7.02 15.98 4.38
CA MET A 9 8.21 15.13 4.49
C MET A 9 8.05 14.15 5.65
N ILE A 10 8.30 12.86 5.38
CA ILE A 10 8.24 11.79 6.37
C ILE A 10 9.63 11.17 6.43
N ASP A 11 10.31 11.30 7.57
CA ASP A 11 11.58 10.61 7.79
C ASP A 11 11.30 9.13 8.09
N ARG A 12 11.83 8.27 7.24
CA ARG A 12 11.69 6.82 7.33
C ARG A 12 12.98 6.11 7.76
N ARG A 13 14.01 6.88 8.13
CA ARG A 13 15.27 6.32 8.67
C ARG A 13 15.04 5.75 10.07
N ASN A 14 15.75 4.69 10.42
CA ASN A 14 15.60 3.96 11.68
C ASN A 14 14.19 3.39 11.92
N THR A 15 13.56 2.93 10.84
CA THR A 15 12.25 2.26 10.87
C THR A 15 12.29 0.85 10.27
N ASP A 16 13.48 0.30 10.09
CA ASP A 16 13.75 -0.95 9.35
C ASP A 16 13.29 -0.86 7.88
N CYS A 17 13.20 0.35 7.35
CA CYS A 17 12.84 0.59 5.96
C CYS A 17 14.02 0.27 5.04
N VAL A 18 13.91 -0.77 4.26
CA VAL A 18 14.96 -1.21 3.32
C VAL A 18 15.45 -0.06 2.44
N LYS A 19 14.55 0.79 1.96
CA LYS A 19 14.87 1.90 1.06
C LYS A 19 15.89 2.89 1.66
N TYR A 20 15.80 3.17 2.95
CA TYR A 20 16.67 4.13 3.66
C TYR A 20 17.73 3.44 4.51
N ASP A 21 17.32 2.48 5.33
CA ASP A 21 18.21 1.85 6.31
C ASP A 21 19.16 0.84 5.67
N GLY A 22 18.78 0.29 4.49
CA GLY A 22 19.65 -0.62 3.73
C GLY A 22 20.74 0.06 2.87
N LEU A 23 20.80 1.40 2.81
CA LEU A 23 21.72 2.12 1.93
C LEU A 23 23.18 1.82 2.25
N GLN A 24 23.55 1.82 3.53
CA GLN A 24 24.92 1.56 3.98
C GLN A 24 25.39 0.16 3.57
N ASP A 25 24.52 -0.84 3.74
CA ASP A 25 24.87 -2.23 3.47
C ASP A 25 24.99 -2.53 1.98
N VAL A 26 24.10 -1.93 1.19
CA VAL A 26 24.04 -2.18 -0.27
C VAL A 26 25.04 -1.31 -1.05
N PHE A 27 25.17 -0.04 -0.69
CA PHE A 27 25.96 0.93 -1.46
C PHE A 27 27.20 1.44 -0.74
N GLY A 28 27.44 1.04 0.51
CA GLY A 28 28.57 1.48 1.32
C GLY A 28 28.48 2.96 1.79
N CYS A 29 27.33 3.60 1.62
CA CYS A 29 27.10 5.00 2.00
C CYS A 29 25.64 5.19 2.41
N ALA A 30 25.40 5.70 3.61
CA ALA A 30 24.06 6.00 4.11
C ALA A 30 23.49 7.34 3.65
N ASP A 31 24.36 8.29 3.24
CA ASP A 31 23.96 9.63 2.82
C ASP A 31 23.77 9.69 1.29
N LEU A 32 22.76 8.95 0.82
CA LEU A 32 22.35 8.93 -0.57
C LEU A 32 20.87 9.26 -0.71
N LEU A 33 20.49 9.82 -1.85
CA LEU A 33 19.09 9.93 -2.25
C LEU A 33 18.60 8.55 -2.76
N PRO A 34 17.72 7.85 -2.03
CA PRO A 34 17.34 6.50 -2.40
C PRO A 34 16.34 6.50 -3.58
N MET A 35 16.74 5.88 -4.68
CA MET A 35 15.93 5.70 -5.89
C MET A 35 15.93 4.24 -6.39
N TRP A 36 16.16 3.28 -5.50
CA TRP A 36 16.39 1.87 -5.81
C TRP A 36 15.26 0.92 -5.40
N VAL A 37 14.42 1.33 -4.45
CA VAL A 37 13.23 0.59 -4.02
C VAL A 37 11.98 1.34 -4.46
N ALA A 38 11.03 0.66 -5.05
CA ALA A 38 9.83 1.24 -5.66
C ALA A 38 8.71 1.57 -4.67
N ASP A 39 8.98 1.60 -3.37
CA ASP A 39 8.00 2.03 -2.39
C ASP A 39 7.87 3.56 -2.33
N MET A 40 6.67 4.05 -2.12
CA MET A 40 6.38 5.47 -2.05
C MET A 40 6.56 6.01 -0.63
N ASP A 41 7.00 7.28 -0.53
CA ASP A 41 7.20 7.96 0.75
C ASP A 41 5.96 8.77 1.20
N PHE A 42 4.80 8.48 0.60
CA PHE A 42 3.53 9.09 0.98
C PHE A 42 2.77 8.22 1.96
N ARG A 43 2.08 8.87 2.90
CA ARG A 43 1.14 8.15 3.78
C ARG A 43 0.02 7.54 2.94
N VAL A 44 -0.37 6.33 3.27
CA VAL A 44 -1.59 5.74 2.71
C VAL A 44 -2.82 6.55 3.17
N PRO A 45 -3.92 6.54 2.42
CA PRO A 45 -5.16 7.21 2.79
C PRO A 45 -5.61 6.84 4.22
N PRO A 46 -6.20 7.78 4.97
CA PRO A 46 -6.69 7.52 6.33
C PRO A 46 -7.66 6.32 6.41
N GLU A 47 -8.43 6.09 5.37
CA GLU A 47 -9.36 4.96 5.28
C GLU A 47 -8.62 3.61 5.28
N VAL A 48 -7.48 3.54 4.61
CA VAL A 48 -6.62 2.34 4.59
C VAL A 48 -5.99 2.11 5.96
N GLN A 49 -5.50 3.19 6.61
CA GLN A 49 -4.96 3.12 7.96
C GLN A 49 -6.02 2.65 8.96
N GLU A 50 -7.24 3.18 8.85
CA GLU A 50 -8.35 2.79 9.72
C GLU A 50 -8.75 1.32 9.52
N ALA A 51 -8.78 0.83 8.29
CA ALA A 51 -9.05 -0.58 8.02
C ALA A 51 -7.98 -1.48 8.63
N ALA A 52 -6.71 -1.13 8.50
CA ALA A 52 -5.60 -1.86 9.11
C ALA A 52 -5.68 -1.84 10.65
N ARG A 53 -6.01 -0.68 11.24
CA ARG A 53 -6.17 -0.53 12.70
C ARG A 53 -7.26 -1.46 13.24
N LYS A 54 -8.41 -1.53 12.57
CA LYS A 54 -9.50 -2.45 12.95
C LYS A 54 -9.08 -3.91 12.92
N CYS A 55 -8.31 -4.31 11.91
CA CYS A 55 -7.75 -5.67 11.85
C CYS A 55 -6.81 -5.95 13.03
N CYS A 56 -5.95 -4.99 13.38
CA CYS A 56 -5.04 -5.13 14.52
C CYS A 56 -5.80 -5.19 15.86
N GLU A 57 -6.84 -4.40 16.04
CA GLU A 57 -7.67 -4.39 17.26
C GLU A 57 -8.40 -5.70 17.48
N GLN A 58 -8.78 -6.40 16.42
CA GLN A 58 -9.38 -7.72 16.53
C GLN A 58 -8.41 -8.74 17.15
N GLY A 59 -7.09 -8.57 16.95
CA GLY A 59 -6.05 -9.34 17.62
C GLY A 59 -5.94 -10.81 17.22
N ILE A 60 -6.67 -11.26 16.21
CA ILE A 60 -6.66 -12.64 15.71
C ILE A 60 -6.29 -12.62 14.23
N PHE A 61 -5.10 -13.12 13.89
CA PHE A 61 -4.56 -13.16 12.54
C PHE A 61 -4.65 -14.60 12.00
N GLY A 62 -5.84 -14.94 11.51
CA GLY A 62 -6.11 -16.24 10.89
C GLY A 62 -6.22 -16.16 9.38
N TYR A 63 -6.65 -17.25 8.76
CA TYR A 63 -6.98 -17.27 7.35
C TYR A 63 -8.22 -16.40 7.09
N THR A 64 -8.08 -15.44 6.17
CA THR A 64 -9.15 -14.50 5.84
C THR A 64 -9.92 -14.99 4.62
N PHE A 65 -11.23 -15.04 4.74
CA PHE A 65 -12.11 -15.27 3.60
C PHE A 65 -12.10 -14.04 2.68
N ARG A 66 -11.92 -14.25 1.41
CA ARG A 66 -11.99 -13.15 0.42
C ARG A 66 -13.45 -12.87 0.11
N SER A 67 -13.95 -11.78 0.67
CA SER A 67 -15.31 -11.30 0.38
C SER A 67 -15.41 -10.74 -1.04
N ASP A 68 -16.61 -10.72 -1.57
CA ASP A 68 -16.88 -10.13 -2.89
C ASP A 68 -16.73 -8.61 -2.88
N ASP A 69 -16.82 -7.97 -1.72
CA ASP A 69 -16.64 -6.51 -1.55
C ASP A 69 -15.35 -5.98 -2.20
N GLY A 70 -14.25 -6.73 -2.07
CA GLY A 70 -12.96 -6.35 -2.67
C GLY A 70 -12.99 -6.41 -4.20
N LYS A 71 -13.62 -7.44 -4.76
CA LYS A 71 -13.81 -7.57 -6.21
C LYS A 71 -14.72 -6.48 -6.75
N ASP A 72 -15.82 -6.21 -6.04
CA ASP A 72 -16.78 -5.18 -6.43
C ASP A 72 -16.17 -3.78 -6.35
N ALA A 73 -15.39 -3.49 -5.32
CA ALA A 73 -14.64 -2.24 -5.21
C ALA A 73 -13.68 -2.05 -6.39
N PHE A 74 -12.94 -3.09 -6.77
CA PHE A 74 -12.05 -3.07 -7.94
C PHE A 74 -12.82 -2.87 -9.24
N ARG A 75 -13.89 -3.63 -9.48
CA ARG A 75 -14.73 -3.53 -10.69
C ARG A 75 -15.33 -2.13 -10.82
N ASN A 76 -15.85 -1.59 -9.72
CA ASN A 76 -16.40 -0.23 -9.68
C ASN A 76 -15.33 0.82 -9.99
N TRP A 77 -14.14 0.69 -9.42
CA TRP A 77 -13.03 1.59 -9.68
C TRP A 77 -12.62 1.58 -11.17
N VAL A 78 -12.45 0.40 -11.76
CA VAL A 78 -12.11 0.25 -13.18
C VAL A 78 -13.20 0.81 -14.08
N LYS A 79 -14.47 0.54 -13.77
CA LYS A 79 -15.60 1.08 -14.53
C LYS A 79 -15.64 2.62 -14.49
N GLN A 80 -15.44 3.22 -13.31
CA GLN A 80 -15.44 4.68 -13.16
C GLN A 80 -14.23 5.32 -13.83
N ARG A 81 -13.05 4.74 -13.69
CA ARG A 81 -11.78 5.31 -14.16
C ARG A 81 -11.57 5.13 -15.65
N TYR A 82 -11.90 3.94 -16.17
CA TYR A 82 -11.58 3.52 -17.54
C TYR A 82 -12.81 3.23 -18.38
N ARG A 83 -14.01 3.32 -17.82
CA ARG A 83 -15.27 2.96 -18.47
C ARG A 83 -15.30 1.52 -18.99
N TRP A 84 -14.56 0.64 -18.32
CA TRP A 84 -14.43 -0.76 -18.68
C TRP A 84 -15.22 -1.64 -17.69
N GLU A 85 -16.14 -2.45 -18.23
CA GLU A 85 -16.90 -3.41 -17.42
C GLU A 85 -16.16 -4.74 -17.35
N VAL A 86 -15.53 -4.97 -16.18
CA VAL A 86 -14.81 -6.21 -15.88
C VAL A 86 -15.81 -7.24 -15.35
N LYS A 87 -15.84 -8.43 -15.95
CA LYS A 87 -16.65 -9.53 -15.44
C LYS A 87 -15.95 -10.16 -14.23
N GLU A 88 -16.74 -10.64 -13.29
CA GLU A 88 -16.19 -11.26 -12.06
C GLU A 88 -15.32 -12.50 -12.38
N GLU A 89 -15.74 -13.32 -13.32
CA GLU A 89 -15.01 -14.51 -13.77
C GLU A 89 -13.60 -14.23 -14.33
N TRP A 90 -13.32 -12.96 -14.67
CA TRP A 90 -12.00 -12.52 -15.14
C TRP A 90 -11.04 -12.13 -14.01
N LEU A 91 -11.54 -12.10 -12.77
CA LEU A 91 -10.76 -11.69 -11.62
C LEU A 91 -10.17 -12.89 -10.90
N SER A 92 -8.88 -12.92 -10.79
CA SER A 92 -8.13 -13.83 -9.94
C SER A 92 -7.27 -13.04 -8.96
N SER A 93 -7.04 -13.62 -7.79
CA SER A 93 -6.21 -12.97 -6.77
C SER A 93 -4.97 -13.82 -6.52
N SER A 94 -3.81 -13.18 -6.48
CA SER A 94 -2.54 -13.77 -6.09
C SER A 94 -1.97 -13.03 -4.88
N PRO A 95 -1.40 -13.72 -3.88
CA PRO A 95 -0.69 -13.08 -2.78
C PRO A 95 0.71 -12.67 -3.28
N GLY A 96 0.85 -11.39 -3.62
CA GLY A 96 2.10 -10.83 -4.13
C GLY A 96 2.28 -10.99 -5.65
N ILE A 97 3.42 -10.51 -6.11
CA ILE A 97 3.88 -10.53 -7.49
C ILE A 97 5.13 -11.38 -7.59
#